data_d5e4db69659e28eeecbb084107bb95f7
#
_entry.id   d5e4db69659e28eeecbb084107bb95f7
#
_cell.length_a   1.000
_cell.length_b   1.000
_cell.length_c   1.000
_cell.angle_alpha   90.00
_cell.angle_beta   90.00
_cell.angle_gamma   90.00
#
_symmetry.space_group_name_H-M   'P 1'
#
loop_
_entity.id
_entity.type
_entity.pdbx_description
1 polymer ?
#
loop_
_entity_poly.entity_id
_entity_poly.type
_entity_poly.pdbx_seq_one_letter_code
_entity_poly.pdbx_strand_id
1 'polypeptide(L)'
;MPYRVERNPVLCKKNFGRPGCCWYLCDDRDEKICGRCFSCYNNCPHGVYEIIQGEPYPLNQEKCVGCRICLEMCPNRAIEVNAIPQDAREAWGFPDVVEIVRKAQSASYKIRSTGALRKIPDFDDLVVIPAQVSRPPIDKYREPCGTDVVLGDRYAENPLKLDTPVMIGAMSFGALSKEAKMALAIGSSLAGTVTNTGEGGMLPEERELADKLIAQYASGRFGVSADYLKQGDAVEIKIGQGAKSGMGGHLLGEKVTAEVSRIRKIPVGSDALSPARHMDIVGPEDLSMKISQLREITDWKVPIIVKFASGKVASDVKIAAKGGADIIVVDGMQGGTGAGPDVIMEHSGIPSLAAIVEADQALKEINLREDVSLVAAGGIRSGADLAKALALGADAVYIATAALISIGCRVCQMCYK
;
A
#
# COMPACT_ATOMS: atom_id res chain seq x y z
N MET A 1 20.06 -5.26 -5.83
CA MET A 1 19.69 -4.76 -4.49
C MET A 1 19.88 -3.27 -4.43
N PRO A 2 18.91 -2.53 -3.95
CA PRO A 2 19.03 -1.07 -3.88
C PRO A 2 19.78 -0.57 -2.65
N TYR A 3 20.20 -1.44 -1.71
CA TYR A 3 20.76 -0.99 -0.44
C TYR A 3 22.03 -1.72 -0.04
N ARG A 4 22.99 -0.96 0.48
CA ARG A 4 24.21 -1.45 1.10
C ARG A 4 24.18 -1.11 2.58
N VAL A 5 24.45 -2.10 3.43
CA VAL A 5 24.58 -1.94 4.88
C VAL A 5 26.05 -1.89 5.24
N GLU A 6 26.45 -0.81 5.90
CA GLU A 6 27.80 -0.66 6.42
C GLU A 6 27.76 -0.59 7.94
N ARG A 7 28.72 -1.24 8.59
CA ARG A 7 28.89 -1.21 10.03
C ARG A 7 30.25 -0.58 10.36
N ASN A 8 30.22 0.49 11.14
CA ASN A 8 31.46 1.09 11.66
C ASN A 8 31.90 0.35 12.92
N PRO A 9 32.99 -0.44 12.88
CA PRO A 9 33.42 -1.24 14.02
C PRO A 9 33.92 -0.39 15.21
N VAL A 10 34.41 0.82 14.94
CA VAL A 10 34.90 1.74 15.99
C VAL A 10 33.73 2.32 16.79
N LEU A 11 32.68 2.77 16.11
CA LEU A 11 31.48 3.28 16.76
C LEU A 11 30.72 2.16 17.49
N CYS A 12 30.69 0.97 16.92
CA CYS A 12 30.03 -0.19 17.49
C CYS A 12 30.58 -0.56 18.89
N LYS A 13 31.86 -0.28 19.16
CA LYS A 13 32.52 -0.61 20.42
C LYS A 13 32.52 0.51 21.48
N LYS A 14 32.05 1.72 21.15
CA LYS A 14 32.22 2.91 21.99
C LYS A 14 31.45 2.97 23.31
N ASN A 15 30.41 2.14 23.50
CA ASN A 15 29.50 2.28 24.65
C ASN A 15 29.36 1.04 25.55
N PHE A 16 30.39 0.21 25.61
CA PHE A 16 30.38 -0.85 26.62
C PHE A 16 30.46 -0.25 28.02
N GLY A 17 29.42 -0.44 28.83
CA GLY A 17 29.39 -0.03 30.22
C GLY A 17 28.62 1.23 30.59
N ARG A 18 27.80 1.82 29.70
CA ARG A 18 26.90 2.93 30.06
C ARG A 18 25.51 2.42 30.42
N PRO A 19 24.85 2.97 31.50
CA PRO A 19 23.46 2.65 31.82
C PRO A 19 22.55 3.02 30.62
N GLY A 20 21.75 2.06 30.13
CA GLY A 20 20.83 2.25 29.01
C GLY A 20 21.12 1.37 27.78
N CYS A 21 22.26 0.70 27.71
CA CYS A 21 22.54 -0.29 26.67
C CYS A 21 21.93 -1.63 27.11
N CYS A 22 20.87 -2.09 26.47
CA CYS A 22 20.33 -3.46 26.61
C CYS A 22 19.47 -3.83 27.82
N TRP A 23 18.76 -2.91 28.47
CA TRP A 23 17.87 -3.25 29.62
C TRP A 23 16.69 -4.19 29.28
N TYR A 24 16.41 -4.44 28.01
CA TYR A 24 15.28 -5.28 27.62
C TYR A 24 15.63 -6.74 27.26
N LEU A 25 16.91 -7.13 27.24
CA LEU A 25 17.32 -8.46 26.79
C LEU A 25 18.43 -9.12 27.60
N CYS A 26 18.82 -8.58 28.76
CA CYS A 26 19.78 -9.20 29.65
C CYS A 26 19.03 -9.97 30.77
N ASP A 27 19.06 -11.29 30.70
CA ASP A 27 18.79 -12.14 31.85
C ASP A 27 20.00 -12.02 32.80
N ASP A 28 19.77 -11.69 34.07
CA ASP A 28 20.77 -11.35 35.09
C ASP A 28 21.79 -12.45 35.45
N ARG A 29 21.90 -13.52 34.65
CA ARG A 29 22.63 -14.74 35.02
C ARG A 29 23.98 -14.96 34.36
N ASP A 30 24.42 -14.10 33.42
CA ASP A 30 25.71 -14.30 32.75
C ASP A 30 26.43 -12.97 32.43
N GLU A 31 27.22 -12.49 33.40
CA GLU A 31 28.10 -11.31 33.25
C GLU A 31 29.12 -11.42 32.10
N LYS A 32 29.34 -12.62 31.55
CA LYS A 32 30.28 -12.85 30.43
C LYS A 32 29.66 -12.58 29.05
N ILE A 33 28.34 -12.51 28.94
CA ILE A 33 27.62 -12.28 27.68
C ILE A 33 27.26 -10.79 27.50
N CYS A 34 27.24 -10.02 28.56
CA CYS A 34 26.82 -8.60 28.57
C CYS A 34 27.87 -7.62 28.00
N GLY A 35 28.67 -8.01 27.05
CA GLY A 35 29.67 -7.15 26.41
C GLY A 35 29.42 -6.89 24.92
N ARG A 36 28.37 -7.48 24.29
CA ARG A 36 28.20 -7.45 22.84
C ARG A 36 26.75 -7.08 22.50
N CYS A 37 26.59 -5.91 21.91
CA CYS A 37 25.29 -5.48 21.40
C CYS A 37 24.98 -6.20 20.07
N PHE A 38 23.98 -7.08 20.04
CA PHE A 38 23.52 -7.75 18.83
C PHE A 38 22.25 -7.12 18.26
N SER A 39 21.94 -5.86 18.58
CA SER A 39 20.69 -5.20 18.15
C SER A 39 20.48 -5.26 16.65
N CYS A 40 21.50 -5.05 15.83
CA CYS A 40 21.40 -5.14 14.38
C CYS A 40 21.12 -6.57 13.88
N TYR A 41 21.70 -7.58 14.52
CA TYR A 41 21.48 -8.99 14.21
C TYR A 41 20.10 -9.45 14.67
N ASN A 42 19.74 -9.18 15.94
CA ASN A 42 18.49 -9.63 16.53
C ASN A 42 17.24 -8.97 15.93
N ASN A 43 17.37 -7.73 15.45
CA ASN A 43 16.25 -6.96 14.92
C ASN A 43 16.20 -6.92 13.39
N CYS A 44 17.13 -7.56 12.68
CA CYS A 44 17.07 -7.64 11.22
C CYS A 44 16.12 -8.76 10.78
N PRO A 45 14.91 -8.44 10.29
CA PRO A 45 13.92 -9.46 9.92
C PRO A 45 14.32 -10.24 8.66
N HIS A 46 15.32 -9.76 7.92
CA HIS A 46 15.76 -10.33 6.66
C HIS A 46 17.05 -11.17 6.75
N GLY A 47 17.63 -11.30 7.95
CA GLY A 47 18.84 -12.11 8.15
C GLY A 47 20.06 -11.59 7.38
N VAL A 48 20.21 -10.25 7.30
CA VAL A 48 21.36 -9.61 6.64
C VAL A 48 22.67 -9.86 7.39
N TYR A 49 22.58 -10.05 8.70
CA TYR A 49 23.75 -10.18 9.58
C TYR A 49 24.06 -11.63 9.93
N GLU A 50 25.34 -11.94 10.00
CA GLU A 50 25.87 -13.18 10.57
C GLU A 50 26.86 -12.88 11.71
N ILE A 51 27.02 -13.83 12.62
CA ILE A 51 27.96 -13.71 13.73
C ILE A 51 29.30 -14.34 13.34
N ILE A 52 30.34 -13.52 13.23
CA ILE A 52 31.70 -13.98 12.98
C ILE A 52 32.58 -13.56 14.16
N GLN A 53 33.28 -14.51 14.73
CA GLN A 53 34.14 -14.30 15.90
C GLN A 53 33.42 -13.56 17.05
N GLY A 54 32.12 -13.81 17.16
CA GLY A 54 31.28 -13.20 18.19
C GLY A 54 30.88 -11.74 17.91
N GLU A 55 30.96 -11.26 16.69
CA GLU A 55 30.49 -9.94 16.26
C GLU A 55 29.52 -10.03 15.08
N PRO A 56 28.48 -9.18 14.99
CA PRO A 56 27.56 -9.17 13.86
C PRO A 56 28.17 -8.46 12.65
N TYR A 57 28.19 -9.14 11.52
CA TYR A 57 28.63 -8.59 10.23
C TYR A 57 27.50 -8.67 9.19
N PRO A 58 27.26 -7.63 8.39
CA PRO A 58 26.21 -7.61 7.38
C PRO A 58 26.66 -8.35 6.10
N LEU A 59 26.81 -9.67 6.19
CA LEU A 59 27.35 -10.49 5.10
C LEU A 59 26.33 -10.76 3.99
N ASN A 60 25.05 -10.92 4.36
CA ASN A 60 23.98 -11.23 3.40
C ASN A 60 23.36 -9.92 2.89
N GLN A 61 24.18 -9.07 2.24
CA GLN A 61 23.76 -7.76 1.71
C GLN A 61 22.58 -7.91 0.74
N GLU A 62 22.51 -9.03 0.03
CA GLU A 62 21.46 -9.36 -0.91
C GLU A 62 20.07 -9.47 -0.28
N LYS A 63 20.01 -9.71 1.00
CA LYS A 63 18.74 -9.76 1.76
C LYS A 63 18.28 -8.39 2.24
N CYS A 64 19.10 -7.34 2.09
CA CYS A 64 18.74 -6.02 2.59
C CYS A 64 17.66 -5.36 1.70
N VAL A 65 16.57 -4.95 2.32
CA VAL A 65 15.45 -4.25 1.68
C VAL A 65 15.39 -2.76 2.04
N GLY A 66 16.38 -2.26 2.78
CA GLY A 66 16.43 -0.85 3.17
C GLY A 66 15.43 -0.43 4.25
N CYS A 67 14.89 -1.35 5.04
CA CYS A 67 13.91 -1.05 6.10
C CYS A 67 14.46 -0.21 7.25
N ARG A 68 15.79 -0.05 7.35
CA ARG A 68 16.52 0.76 8.33
C ARG A 68 16.31 0.40 9.81
N ILE A 69 15.63 -0.69 10.13
CA ILE A 69 15.43 -1.14 11.52
C ILE A 69 16.76 -1.28 12.25
N CYS A 70 17.77 -1.88 11.61
CA CYS A 70 19.11 -2.04 12.21
C CYS A 70 19.77 -0.69 12.51
N LEU A 71 19.53 0.34 11.70
CA LEU A 71 20.04 1.70 11.92
C LEU A 71 19.35 2.34 13.13
N GLU A 72 18.01 2.29 13.17
CA GLU A 72 17.20 2.87 14.26
C GLU A 72 17.45 2.17 15.61
N MET A 73 17.63 0.85 15.58
CA MET A 73 17.85 0.05 16.78
C MET A 73 19.31 0.05 17.24
N CYS A 74 20.23 0.67 16.49
CA CYS A 74 21.64 0.71 16.87
C CYS A 74 21.91 1.79 17.91
N PRO A 75 22.21 1.45 19.20
CA PRO A 75 22.41 2.44 20.24
C PRO A 75 23.64 3.34 20.01
N ASN A 76 24.58 2.87 19.19
CA ASN A 76 25.83 3.54 18.89
C ASN A 76 25.82 4.28 17.54
N ARG A 77 24.70 4.23 16.81
CA ARG A 77 24.59 4.76 15.44
C ARG A 77 25.73 4.28 14.52
N ALA A 78 26.15 3.02 14.69
CA ALA A 78 27.27 2.40 13.98
C ALA A 78 26.86 1.74 12.67
N ILE A 79 25.58 1.84 12.30
CA ILE A 79 25.01 1.24 11.09
C ILE A 79 24.61 2.36 10.13
N GLU A 80 24.99 2.19 8.87
CA GLU A 80 24.51 2.98 7.75
C GLU A 80 23.79 2.08 6.75
N VAL A 81 22.71 2.56 6.17
CA VAL A 81 21.95 1.87 5.14
C VAL A 81 21.81 2.83 3.97
N ASN A 82 22.66 2.64 2.98
CA ASN A 82 22.75 3.50 1.80
C ASN A 82 22.08 2.84 0.60
N ALA A 83 21.31 3.63 -0.17
CA ALA A 83 20.85 3.17 -1.47
C ALA A 83 22.05 3.03 -2.42
N ILE A 84 22.11 1.92 -3.15
CA ILE A 84 23.09 1.77 -4.22
C ILE A 84 22.54 2.50 -5.43
N PRO A 85 23.29 3.47 -6.02
CA PRO A 85 22.83 4.15 -7.22
C PRO A 85 22.52 3.13 -8.33
N GLN A 86 21.31 3.21 -8.88
CA GLN A 86 20.88 2.28 -9.94
C GLN A 86 21.56 2.57 -11.28
N ASP A 87 22.10 3.77 -11.42
CA ASP A 87 22.77 4.24 -12.64
C ASP A 87 24.13 3.52 -12.90
N ALA A 88 24.65 2.79 -11.90
CA ALA A 88 25.88 2.01 -11.97
C ALA A 88 25.64 0.50 -12.23
N ARG A 89 24.47 0.11 -12.72
CA ARG A 89 24.20 -1.30 -13.03
C ARG A 89 25.01 -1.74 -14.25
N GLU A 90 25.95 -2.63 -14.02
CA GLU A 90 26.49 -3.49 -15.08
C GLU A 90 25.39 -4.44 -15.59
N ALA A 91 25.48 -4.88 -16.86
CA ALA A 91 24.49 -5.79 -17.47
C ALA A 91 24.24 -7.07 -16.64
N TRP A 92 25.23 -7.49 -15.87
CA TRP A 92 25.20 -8.64 -14.96
C TRP A 92 25.58 -8.21 -13.54
N GLY A 93 24.76 -7.35 -12.93
CA GLY A 93 25.00 -6.91 -11.56
C GLY A 93 24.92 -8.06 -10.54
N PHE A 94 25.62 -7.91 -9.41
CA PHE A 94 25.62 -8.91 -8.34
C PHE A 94 24.19 -9.34 -7.91
N PRO A 95 23.18 -8.45 -7.79
CA PRO A 95 21.82 -8.85 -7.50
C PRO A 95 21.22 -9.81 -8.52
N ASP A 96 21.48 -9.57 -9.81
CA ASP A 96 20.93 -10.40 -10.89
C ASP A 96 21.55 -11.79 -10.86
N VAL A 97 22.87 -11.87 -10.64
CA VAL A 97 23.60 -13.14 -10.50
C VAL A 97 23.07 -13.96 -9.32
N VAL A 98 22.88 -13.32 -8.14
CA VAL A 98 22.36 -13.99 -6.94
C VAL A 98 20.94 -14.49 -7.18
N GLU A 99 20.09 -13.70 -7.84
CA GLU A 99 18.72 -14.11 -8.13
C GLU A 99 18.67 -15.29 -9.11
N ILE A 100 19.49 -15.27 -10.16
CA ILE A 100 19.61 -16.37 -11.12
C ILE A 100 20.04 -17.67 -10.41
N VAL A 101 21.09 -17.59 -9.60
CA VAL A 101 21.61 -18.76 -8.86
C VAL A 101 20.55 -19.30 -7.90
N ARG A 102 19.87 -18.44 -7.15
CA ARG A 102 18.79 -18.85 -6.24
C ARG A 102 17.66 -19.55 -6.99
N LYS A 103 17.20 -18.97 -8.11
CA LYS A 103 16.14 -19.58 -8.93
C LYS A 103 16.56 -20.93 -9.49
N ALA A 104 17.82 -21.05 -9.94
CA ALA A 104 18.37 -22.31 -10.44
C ALA A 104 18.45 -23.40 -9.36
N GLN A 105 18.75 -23.03 -8.11
CA GLN A 105 18.86 -23.97 -7.00
C GLN A 105 17.53 -24.38 -6.38
N SER A 106 16.56 -23.45 -6.29
CA SER A 106 15.34 -23.65 -5.50
C SER A 106 14.06 -23.62 -6.32
N ALA A 107 14.11 -23.30 -7.61
CA ALA A 107 12.95 -23.04 -8.48
C ALA A 107 11.94 -22.05 -7.86
N SER A 108 12.38 -21.18 -6.93
CA SER A 108 11.55 -20.24 -6.19
C SER A 108 11.80 -18.80 -6.63
N TYR A 109 10.82 -17.95 -6.45
CA TYR A 109 10.92 -16.51 -6.64
C TYR A 109 10.77 -15.78 -5.30
N LYS A 110 11.29 -14.56 -5.24
CA LYS A 110 11.23 -13.72 -4.05
C LYS A 110 9.82 -13.15 -3.87
N ILE A 111 9.23 -13.37 -2.70
CA ILE A 111 8.01 -12.70 -2.25
C ILE A 111 8.40 -11.63 -1.25
N ARG A 112 7.79 -10.46 -1.34
CA ARG A 112 7.93 -9.39 -0.36
C ARG A 112 6.65 -8.56 -0.24
N SER A 113 6.67 -7.60 0.67
CA SER A 113 5.59 -6.65 0.90
C SER A 113 6.00 -5.25 0.41
N THR A 114 5.08 -4.31 0.47
CA THR A 114 5.17 -2.93 -0.03
C THR A 114 5.15 -2.83 -1.56
N GLY A 115 5.63 -1.74 -2.14
CA GLY A 115 5.62 -1.48 -3.59
C GLY A 115 7.01 -1.64 -4.23
N ALA A 116 7.18 -1.14 -5.44
CA ALA A 116 8.43 -1.13 -6.17
C ALA A 116 9.55 -0.45 -5.37
N LEU A 117 10.76 -1.00 -5.44
CA LEU A 117 11.96 -0.46 -4.81
C LEU A 117 12.89 0.23 -5.81
N ARG A 118 12.73 -0.08 -7.11
CA ARG A 118 13.49 0.60 -8.15
C ARG A 118 13.14 2.10 -8.18
N LYS A 119 14.09 2.91 -8.62
CA LYS A 119 13.84 4.31 -8.90
C LYS A 119 12.92 4.41 -10.13
N ILE A 120 11.76 5.00 -9.95
CA ILE A 120 10.78 5.31 -10.99
C ILE A 120 10.34 6.77 -10.78
N PRO A 121 9.90 7.46 -11.83
CA PRO A 121 9.37 8.82 -11.70
C PRO A 121 8.27 8.88 -10.63
N ASP A 122 8.37 9.84 -9.72
CA ASP A 122 7.41 10.03 -8.65
C ASP A 122 7.10 11.53 -8.44
N PHE A 123 6.29 11.83 -7.42
CA PHE A 123 5.88 13.21 -7.16
C PHE A 123 7.04 14.13 -6.73
N ASP A 124 8.20 13.60 -6.30
CA ASP A 124 9.38 14.42 -5.99
C ASP A 124 10.04 14.97 -7.26
N ASP A 125 9.83 14.33 -8.42
CA ASP A 125 10.31 14.83 -9.72
C ASP A 125 9.50 16.04 -10.24
N LEU A 126 8.40 16.41 -9.57
CA LEU A 126 7.52 17.52 -9.92
C LEU A 126 7.65 18.67 -8.91
N VAL A 127 7.48 19.89 -9.39
CA VAL A 127 7.34 21.09 -8.56
C VAL A 127 6.05 21.83 -8.90
N VAL A 128 5.46 22.48 -7.90
CA VAL A 128 4.33 23.38 -8.12
C VAL A 128 4.89 24.74 -8.56
N ILE A 129 4.40 25.27 -9.68
CA ILE A 129 4.75 26.59 -10.15
C ILE A 129 3.73 27.59 -9.58
N PRO A 130 4.11 28.42 -8.59
CA PRO A 130 3.17 29.34 -7.96
C PRO A 130 2.92 30.55 -8.85
N ALA A 131 1.71 31.05 -8.81
CA ALA A 131 1.35 32.38 -9.33
C ALA A 131 1.18 33.35 -8.14
N GLN A 132 1.54 34.61 -8.34
CA GLN A 132 1.45 35.63 -7.27
C GLN A 132 0.59 36.86 -7.68
N VAL A 133 0.60 37.21 -8.97
CA VAL A 133 -0.16 38.35 -9.50
C VAL A 133 -1.31 37.90 -10.38
N SER A 134 -1.04 36.96 -11.31
CA SER A 134 -2.07 36.44 -12.22
C SER A 134 -3.15 35.61 -11.47
N ARG A 135 -2.78 35.03 -10.34
CA ARG A 135 -3.70 34.38 -9.39
C ARG A 135 -3.16 34.59 -7.97
N PRO A 136 -3.67 35.58 -7.23
CA PRO A 136 -3.23 35.84 -5.86
C PRO A 136 -3.38 34.60 -4.99
N PRO A 137 -2.40 34.27 -4.14
CA PRO A 137 -2.49 33.14 -3.21
C PRO A 137 -3.53 33.43 -2.12
N ILE A 138 -4.14 32.37 -1.61
CA ILE A 138 -5.02 32.45 -0.43
C ILE A 138 -4.20 32.87 0.79
N ASP A 139 -4.64 33.88 1.52
CA ASP A 139 -4.07 34.23 2.83
C ASP A 139 -4.57 33.26 3.89
N LYS A 140 -3.76 32.25 4.20
CA LYS A 140 -4.08 31.18 5.17
C LYS A 140 -4.50 31.66 6.57
N TYR A 141 -4.22 32.93 6.92
CA TYR A 141 -4.57 33.51 8.22
C TYR A 141 -5.93 34.25 8.19
N ARG A 142 -6.47 34.53 7.02
CA ARG A 142 -7.67 35.33 6.83
C ARG A 142 -8.75 34.63 6.00
N GLU A 143 -8.33 33.67 5.18
CA GLU A 143 -9.20 33.00 4.22
C GLU A 143 -9.18 31.49 4.46
N PRO A 144 -10.34 30.83 4.61
CA PRO A 144 -10.39 29.39 4.72
C PRO A 144 -10.03 28.74 3.39
N CYS A 145 -9.26 27.66 3.44
CA CYS A 145 -9.07 26.77 2.30
C CYS A 145 -10.06 25.61 2.41
N GLY A 146 -11.03 25.54 1.50
CA GLY A 146 -11.96 24.41 1.40
C GLY A 146 -11.18 23.14 1.02
N THR A 147 -11.39 22.07 1.76
CA THR A 147 -10.77 20.75 1.52
C THR A 147 -11.81 19.65 1.34
N ASP A 148 -13.07 19.99 1.50
CA ASP A 148 -14.20 19.07 1.32
C ASP A 148 -14.31 18.62 -0.14
N VAL A 149 -14.76 17.40 -0.34
CA VAL A 149 -14.98 16.81 -1.66
C VAL A 149 -16.19 15.89 -1.63
N VAL A 150 -16.95 15.89 -2.72
CA VAL A 150 -18.04 14.95 -2.97
C VAL A 150 -17.61 14.02 -4.08
N LEU A 151 -17.64 12.71 -3.84
CA LEU A 151 -17.22 11.70 -4.79
C LEU A 151 -18.39 10.75 -5.11
N GLY A 152 -18.57 10.46 -6.39
CA GLY A 152 -19.50 9.44 -6.84
C GLY A 152 -20.97 9.88 -6.83
N ASP A 153 -21.25 11.13 -7.16
CA ASP A 153 -22.60 11.73 -7.21
C ASP A 153 -23.32 11.49 -8.56
N ARG A 154 -22.69 10.73 -9.48
CA ARG A 154 -23.24 10.48 -10.81
C ARG A 154 -24.57 9.71 -10.79
N TYR A 155 -24.65 8.63 -10.00
CA TYR A 155 -25.83 7.76 -9.94
C TYR A 155 -26.25 7.41 -8.52
N ALA A 156 -25.40 7.61 -7.54
CA ALA A 156 -25.69 7.25 -6.17
C ALA A 156 -26.57 8.29 -5.46
N GLU A 157 -27.58 7.82 -4.73
CA GLU A 157 -28.42 8.68 -3.90
C GLU A 157 -27.60 9.35 -2.77
N ASN A 158 -26.65 8.61 -2.20
CA ASN A 158 -25.78 9.05 -1.10
C ASN A 158 -24.31 9.02 -1.54
N PRO A 159 -23.80 10.04 -2.24
CA PRO A 159 -22.38 10.11 -2.60
C PRO A 159 -21.49 10.23 -1.36
N LEU A 160 -20.21 9.90 -1.51
CA LEU A 160 -19.23 10.07 -0.43
C LEU A 160 -18.91 11.57 -0.25
N LYS A 161 -19.33 12.13 0.86
CA LYS A 161 -19.01 13.51 1.29
C LYS A 161 -17.87 13.44 2.30
N LEU A 162 -16.71 13.97 1.95
CA LEU A 162 -15.49 13.90 2.75
C LEU A 162 -15.00 15.31 3.08
N ASP A 163 -14.50 15.51 4.29
CA ASP A 163 -13.94 16.80 4.75
C ASP A 163 -12.52 17.04 4.18
N THR A 164 -11.91 16.00 3.63
CA THR A 164 -10.58 16.05 3.01
C THR A 164 -10.49 15.09 1.82
N PRO A 165 -9.78 15.42 0.73
CA PRO A 165 -9.61 14.56 -0.42
C PRO A 165 -8.58 13.43 -0.19
N VAL A 166 -8.41 12.99 1.06
CA VAL A 166 -7.51 11.90 1.45
C VAL A 166 -8.34 10.75 2.03
N MET A 167 -8.26 9.60 1.39
CA MET A 167 -9.00 8.39 1.75
C MET A 167 -8.04 7.30 2.23
N ILE A 168 -8.46 6.43 3.13
CA ILE A 168 -7.67 5.25 3.52
C ILE A 168 -7.88 4.14 2.49
N GLY A 169 -6.81 3.75 1.81
CA GLY A 169 -6.86 2.70 0.79
C GLY A 169 -7.10 1.30 1.34
N ALA A 170 -7.54 0.41 0.47
CA ALA A 170 -7.89 -0.96 0.80
C ALA A 170 -6.75 -1.76 1.43
N MET A 171 -6.94 -2.21 2.65
CA MET A 171 -6.01 -3.05 3.40
C MET A 171 -6.78 -4.11 4.19
N SER A 172 -6.68 -5.38 3.77
CA SER A 172 -7.53 -6.47 4.27
C SER A 172 -7.18 -6.92 5.68
N PHE A 173 -8.21 -7.35 6.44
CA PHE A 173 -8.03 -8.09 7.68
C PHE A 173 -7.32 -9.43 7.42
N GLY A 174 -6.31 -9.73 8.21
CA GLY A 174 -5.39 -10.86 8.03
C GLY A 174 -4.08 -10.43 7.35
N ALA A 175 -4.10 -9.45 6.42
CA ALA A 175 -2.88 -8.71 6.05
C ALA A 175 -2.52 -7.72 7.18
N LEU A 176 -3.51 -7.01 7.70
CA LEU A 176 -3.42 -6.21 8.92
C LEU A 176 -4.04 -6.94 10.11
N SER A 177 -3.60 -6.60 11.31
CA SER A 177 -4.25 -7.01 12.56
C SER A 177 -5.59 -6.28 12.76
N LYS A 178 -6.41 -6.79 13.68
CA LYS A 178 -7.67 -6.18 14.08
C LYS A 178 -7.46 -4.77 14.64
N GLU A 179 -6.46 -4.61 15.51
CA GLU A 179 -6.12 -3.33 16.14
C GLU A 179 -5.73 -2.28 15.10
N ALA A 180 -4.95 -2.67 14.09
CA ALA A 180 -4.59 -1.77 13.00
C ALA A 180 -5.82 -1.35 12.17
N LYS A 181 -6.73 -2.29 11.88
CA LYS A 181 -8.00 -1.98 11.19
C LYS A 181 -8.87 -1.02 12.00
N MET A 182 -9.01 -1.25 13.30
CA MET A 182 -9.76 -0.37 14.21
C MET A 182 -9.12 1.02 14.31
N ALA A 183 -7.78 1.10 14.44
CA ALA A 183 -7.08 2.38 14.47
C ALA A 183 -7.29 3.21 13.19
N LEU A 184 -7.27 2.56 12.03
CA LEU A 184 -7.52 3.22 10.75
C LEU A 184 -9.00 3.67 10.62
N ALA A 185 -9.95 2.88 11.14
CA ALA A 185 -11.35 3.24 11.16
C ALA A 185 -11.62 4.48 12.04
N ILE A 186 -11.07 4.49 13.25
CA ILE A 186 -11.16 5.66 14.15
C ILE A 186 -10.49 6.87 13.51
N GLY A 187 -9.27 6.71 12.97
CA GLY A 187 -8.53 7.80 12.35
C GLY A 187 -9.23 8.40 11.13
N SER A 188 -9.87 7.57 10.30
CA SER A 188 -10.66 8.07 9.17
C SER A 188 -11.89 8.83 9.61
N SER A 189 -12.60 8.37 10.65
CA SER A 189 -13.77 9.06 11.21
C SER A 189 -13.40 10.41 11.80
N LEU A 190 -12.32 10.46 12.61
CA LEU A 190 -11.82 11.73 13.17
C LEU A 190 -11.36 12.73 12.11
N ALA A 191 -10.91 12.26 10.96
CA ALA A 191 -10.49 13.10 9.83
C ALA A 191 -11.63 13.43 8.86
N GLY A 192 -12.88 13.05 9.15
CA GLY A 192 -14.03 13.26 8.27
C GLY A 192 -13.89 12.56 6.91
N THR A 193 -13.15 11.45 6.85
CA THR A 193 -12.92 10.72 5.61
C THR A 193 -13.39 9.26 5.68
N VAL A 194 -12.97 8.43 4.73
CA VAL A 194 -13.45 7.06 4.56
C VAL A 194 -12.29 6.06 4.64
N THR A 195 -12.56 4.89 5.23
CA THR A 195 -11.66 3.72 5.17
C THR A 195 -12.24 2.62 4.27
N ASN A 196 -11.47 1.53 4.06
CA ASN A 196 -11.82 0.45 3.12
C ASN A 196 -11.55 -0.92 3.76
N THR A 197 -12.48 -1.85 3.60
CA THR A 197 -12.35 -3.21 4.16
C THR A 197 -11.15 -3.98 3.58
N GLY A 198 -10.79 -3.69 2.32
CA GLY A 198 -9.94 -4.57 1.54
C GLY A 198 -10.64 -5.90 1.21
N GLU A 199 -9.94 -6.84 0.59
CA GLU A 199 -10.49 -8.08 0.06
C GLU A 199 -10.77 -9.18 1.12
N GLY A 200 -10.72 -8.85 2.40
CA GLY A 200 -10.76 -9.82 3.50
C GLY A 200 -12.10 -9.95 4.23
N GLY A 201 -13.17 -9.38 3.71
CA GLY A 201 -14.43 -9.23 4.45
C GLY A 201 -14.39 -8.02 5.39
N MET A 202 -15.42 -7.86 6.21
CA MET A 202 -15.61 -6.72 7.12
C MET A 202 -15.58 -7.21 8.57
N LEU A 203 -14.74 -6.60 9.39
CA LEU A 203 -14.79 -6.77 10.83
C LEU A 203 -16.00 -6.00 11.37
N PRO A 204 -16.83 -6.58 12.27
CA PRO A 204 -17.91 -5.84 12.92
C PRO A 204 -17.42 -4.56 13.62
N GLU A 205 -16.30 -4.67 14.33
CA GLU A 205 -15.70 -3.55 15.07
C GLU A 205 -15.17 -2.45 14.12
N GLU A 206 -14.66 -2.82 12.94
CA GLU A 206 -14.27 -1.85 11.92
C GLU A 206 -15.49 -1.05 11.42
N ARG A 207 -16.60 -1.75 11.15
CA ARG A 207 -17.85 -1.09 10.74
C ARG A 207 -18.41 -0.17 11.82
N GLU A 208 -18.38 -0.60 13.07
CA GLU A 208 -18.87 0.17 14.21
C GLU A 208 -18.07 1.46 14.43
N LEU A 209 -16.76 1.41 14.23
CA LEU A 209 -15.84 2.54 14.46
C LEU A 209 -15.66 3.46 13.26
N ALA A 210 -16.05 3.03 12.07
CA ALA A 210 -15.93 3.83 10.86
C ALA A 210 -17.23 4.59 10.56
N ASP A 211 -17.17 5.92 10.51
CA ASP A 211 -18.32 6.74 10.04
C ASP A 211 -18.64 6.40 8.58
N LYS A 212 -17.61 6.23 7.76
CA LYS A 212 -17.74 5.83 6.35
C LYS A 212 -16.78 4.68 6.04
N LEU A 213 -17.30 3.62 5.41
CA LEU A 213 -16.56 2.41 5.11
C LEU A 213 -16.87 1.91 3.69
N ILE A 214 -15.84 1.73 2.87
CA ILE A 214 -15.97 1.14 1.55
C ILE A 214 -15.93 -0.38 1.66
N ALA A 215 -16.95 -1.06 1.14
CA ALA A 215 -17.00 -2.51 1.03
C ALA A 215 -16.30 -2.96 -0.26
N GLN A 216 -15.17 -3.68 -0.16
CA GLN A 216 -14.44 -4.11 -1.34
C GLN A 216 -14.96 -5.44 -1.90
N TYR A 217 -15.27 -5.46 -3.19
CA TYR A 217 -15.69 -6.62 -3.98
C TYR A 217 -14.52 -7.09 -4.86
N ALA A 218 -13.70 -8.00 -4.33
CA ALA A 218 -12.53 -8.53 -5.00
C ALA A 218 -12.81 -9.86 -5.72
N SER A 219 -11.88 -10.30 -6.58
CA SER A 219 -12.02 -11.56 -7.35
C SER A 219 -12.14 -12.81 -6.48
N GLY A 220 -11.57 -12.81 -5.27
CA GLY A 220 -11.64 -13.93 -4.32
C GLY A 220 -12.97 -14.07 -3.57
N ARG A 221 -13.82 -13.04 -3.56
CA ARG A 221 -15.13 -13.03 -2.88
C ARG A 221 -15.10 -13.37 -1.39
N PHE A 222 -13.97 -13.22 -0.72
CA PHE A 222 -13.84 -13.56 0.69
C PHE A 222 -14.77 -12.73 1.57
N GLY A 223 -15.66 -13.40 2.28
CA GLY A 223 -16.64 -12.77 3.16
C GLY A 223 -17.75 -11.98 2.46
N VAL A 224 -17.78 -11.93 1.14
CA VAL A 224 -18.80 -11.17 0.38
C VAL A 224 -20.18 -11.79 0.49
N SER A 225 -21.18 -10.97 0.76
CA SER A 225 -22.62 -11.28 0.72
C SER A 225 -23.40 -10.00 0.41
N ALA A 226 -24.69 -10.11 0.13
CA ALA A 226 -25.53 -8.92 -0.05
C ALA A 226 -25.55 -8.04 1.20
N ASP A 227 -25.63 -8.65 2.39
CA ASP A 227 -25.62 -7.91 3.67
C ASP A 227 -24.27 -7.18 3.91
N TYR A 228 -23.16 -7.82 3.52
CA TYR A 228 -21.85 -7.16 3.56
C TYR A 228 -21.80 -5.93 2.66
N LEU A 229 -22.31 -6.05 1.43
CA LEU A 229 -22.30 -4.94 0.46
C LEU A 229 -23.22 -3.78 0.91
N LYS A 230 -24.38 -4.10 1.47
CA LYS A 230 -25.33 -3.11 2.00
C LYS A 230 -24.84 -2.35 3.24
N GLN A 231 -23.84 -2.86 3.93
CA GLN A 231 -23.23 -2.18 5.07
C GLN A 231 -22.16 -1.15 4.67
N GLY A 232 -21.71 -1.17 3.39
CA GLY A 232 -20.76 -0.19 2.88
C GLY A 232 -21.40 1.12 2.50
N ASP A 233 -20.68 2.22 2.70
CA ASP A 233 -21.04 3.56 2.21
C ASP A 233 -20.61 3.77 0.75
N ALA A 234 -19.84 2.84 0.20
CA ALA A 234 -19.53 2.64 -1.22
C ALA A 234 -19.15 1.17 -1.46
N VAL A 235 -19.26 0.70 -2.71
CA VAL A 235 -18.77 -0.62 -3.11
C VAL A 235 -17.62 -0.46 -4.10
N GLU A 236 -16.46 -1.05 -3.79
CA GLU A 236 -15.29 -1.00 -4.66
C GLU A 236 -15.07 -2.35 -5.37
N ILE A 237 -15.26 -2.39 -6.69
CA ILE A 237 -14.86 -3.51 -7.54
C ILE A 237 -13.34 -3.45 -7.72
N LYS A 238 -12.61 -4.37 -7.10
CA LYS A 238 -11.17 -4.48 -7.25
C LYS A 238 -10.83 -5.37 -8.43
N ILE A 239 -10.49 -4.77 -9.56
CA ILE A 239 -9.95 -5.49 -10.73
C ILE A 239 -8.47 -5.82 -10.50
N GLY A 240 -7.72 -4.89 -9.89
CA GLY A 240 -6.30 -5.06 -9.60
C GLY A 240 -5.78 -4.07 -8.57
N GLN A 241 -4.47 -4.08 -8.35
CA GLN A 241 -3.75 -3.12 -7.52
C GLN A 241 -2.35 -2.86 -8.07
N GLY A 242 -1.79 -1.66 -7.86
CA GLY A 242 -0.55 -1.18 -8.48
C GLY A 242 0.66 -2.07 -8.22
N ALA A 243 0.81 -2.58 -7.00
CA ALA A 243 1.96 -3.41 -6.64
C ALA A 243 2.05 -4.76 -7.38
N LYS A 244 0.95 -5.28 -7.92
CA LYS A 244 0.90 -6.59 -8.58
C LYS A 244 -0.19 -6.65 -9.63
N SER A 245 0.01 -5.93 -10.72
CA SER A 245 -0.89 -5.94 -11.87
C SER A 245 -1.06 -7.36 -12.43
N GLY A 246 -2.30 -7.75 -12.71
CA GLY A 246 -2.61 -9.08 -13.26
C GLY A 246 -2.45 -10.24 -12.29
N MET A 247 -2.34 -9.97 -10.98
CA MET A 247 -2.32 -10.99 -9.93
C MET A 247 -3.38 -10.71 -8.88
N GLY A 248 -3.97 -11.77 -8.34
CA GLY A 248 -4.90 -11.68 -7.21
C GLY A 248 -4.22 -11.44 -5.86
N GLY A 249 -5.04 -11.35 -4.82
CA GLY A 249 -4.59 -11.28 -3.43
C GLY A 249 -3.94 -12.59 -2.97
N HIS A 250 -3.02 -12.48 -2.03
CA HIS A 250 -2.33 -13.62 -1.44
C HIS A 250 -2.20 -13.42 0.07
N LEU A 251 -2.83 -14.29 0.85
CA LEU A 251 -2.65 -14.40 2.28
C LEU A 251 -2.28 -15.84 2.61
N LEU A 252 -1.11 -16.04 3.21
CA LEU A 252 -0.62 -17.37 3.58
C LEU A 252 -1.49 -18.01 4.69
N GLY A 253 -1.66 -19.31 4.64
CA GLY A 253 -2.47 -20.08 5.59
C GLY A 253 -2.03 -19.89 7.04
N GLU A 254 -0.75 -19.71 7.29
CA GLU A 254 -0.20 -19.42 8.64
C GLU A 254 -0.85 -18.17 9.29
N LYS A 255 -1.33 -17.21 8.49
CA LYS A 255 -2.03 -16.01 8.94
C LYS A 255 -3.55 -16.20 9.03
N VAL A 256 -4.09 -17.31 8.53
CA VAL A 256 -5.52 -17.59 8.56
C VAL A 256 -5.89 -18.22 9.91
N THR A 257 -5.96 -17.36 10.92
CA THR A 257 -6.44 -17.70 12.26
C THR A 257 -7.94 -18.04 12.24
N ALA A 258 -8.48 -18.54 13.36
CA ALA A 258 -9.92 -18.80 13.49
C ALA A 258 -10.79 -17.54 13.24
N GLU A 259 -10.31 -16.36 13.66
CA GLU A 259 -11.03 -15.10 13.43
C GLU A 259 -10.97 -14.69 11.96
N VAL A 260 -9.80 -14.75 11.31
CA VAL A 260 -9.65 -14.50 9.87
C VAL A 260 -10.49 -15.47 9.05
N SER A 261 -10.49 -16.76 9.41
CA SER A 261 -11.31 -17.81 8.79
C SER A 261 -12.81 -17.46 8.84
N ARG A 262 -13.30 -17.05 9.99
CA ARG A 262 -14.71 -16.68 10.20
C ARG A 262 -15.09 -15.46 9.33
N ILE A 263 -14.27 -14.43 9.28
CA ILE A 263 -14.56 -13.19 8.53
C ILE A 263 -14.45 -13.42 7.02
N ARG A 264 -13.40 -14.12 6.57
CA ARG A 264 -13.18 -14.41 5.14
C ARG A 264 -14.04 -15.57 4.61
N LYS A 265 -14.66 -16.35 5.50
CA LYS A 265 -15.43 -17.59 5.16
C LYS A 265 -14.59 -18.62 4.42
N ILE A 266 -13.39 -18.89 4.92
CA ILE A 266 -12.43 -19.87 4.39
C ILE A 266 -11.95 -20.78 5.54
N PRO A 267 -11.46 -22.00 5.28
CA PRO A 267 -10.93 -22.90 6.33
C PRO A 267 -9.70 -22.30 7.04
N VAL A 268 -9.57 -22.55 8.35
CA VAL A 268 -8.38 -22.16 9.12
C VAL A 268 -7.14 -22.82 8.53
N GLY A 269 -6.05 -22.08 8.45
CA GLY A 269 -4.75 -22.59 7.98
C GLY A 269 -4.63 -22.78 6.47
N SER A 270 -5.68 -22.51 5.68
CA SER A 270 -5.59 -22.55 4.22
C SER A 270 -5.21 -21.21 3.62
N ASP A 271 -4.40 -21.25 2.57
CA ASP A 271 -4.05 -20.04 1.81
C ASP A 271 -5.30 -19.39 1.22
N ALA A 272 -5.40 -18.06 1.37
CA ALA A 272 -6.43 -17.27 0.70
C ALA A 272 -5.85 -16.67 -0.58
N LEU A 273 -6.08 -17.34 -1.69
CA LEU A 273 -5.63 -16.92 -3.02
C LEU A 273 -6.80 -16.38 -3.82
N SER A 274 -6.75 -15.09 -4.17
CA SER A 274 -7.72 -14.52 -5.09
C SER A 274 -7.33 -14.85 -6.53
N PRO A 275 -8.28 -15.21 -7.40
CA PRO A 275 -8.01 -15.32 -8.84
C PRO A 275 -7.43 -14.04 -9.42
N ALA A 276 -6.62 -14.14 -10.47
CA ALA A 276 -6.03 -13.00 -11.16
C ALA A 276 -7.09 -12.07 -11.81
N ARG A 277 -8.28 -12.61 -12.07
CA ARG A 277 -9.44 -11.90 -12.63
C ARG A 277 -10.72 -12.34 -11.95
N HIS A 278 -11.75 -11.53 -12.03
CA HIS A 278 -13.09 -11.95 -11.67
C HIS A 278 -13.58 -13.03 -12.66
N MET A 279 -14.14 -14.12 -12.16
CA MET A 279 -14.61 -15.21 -13.02
C MET A 279 -15.86 -14.85 -13.84
N ASP A 280 -16.57 -13.83 -13.38
CA ASP A 280 -17.81 -13.30 -13.92
C ASP A 280 -17.65 -11.90 -14.56
N ILE A 281 -16.41 -11.46 -14.82
CA ILE A 281 -16.09 -10.25 -15.59
C ILE A 281 -14.99 -10.64 -16.57
N VAL A 282 -15.39 -10.97 -17.80
CA VAL A 282 -14.49 -11.43 -18.87
C VAL A 282 -14.27 -10.33 -19.92
N GLY A 283 -15.20 -9.37 -19.99
CA GLY A 283 -15.16 -8.26 -20.93
C GLY A 283 -15.84 -7.00 -20.40
N PRO A 284 -15.88 -5.93 -21.23
CA PRO A 284 -16.49 -4.64 -20.87
C PRO A 284 -17.98 -4.75 -20.51
N GLU A 285 -18.72 -5.58 -21.23
CA GLU A 285 -20.16 -5.80 -21.02
C GLU A 285 -20.42 -6.44 -19.66
N ASP A 286 -19.60 -7.43 -19.27
CA ASP A 286 -19.71 -8.08 -17.97
C ASP A 286 -19.42 -7.11 -16.82
N LEU A 287 -18.44 -6.21 -17.00
CA LEU A 287 -18.16 -5.16 -16.02
C LEU A 287 -19.37 -4.25 -15.84
N SER A 288 -19.99 -3.80 -16.94
CA SER A 288 -21.20 -2.97 -16.89
C SER A 288 -22.35 -3.68 -16.20
N MET A 289 -22.58 -4.95 -16.54
CA MET A 289 -23.61 -5.80 -15.89
C MET A 289 -23.32 -5.97 -14.39
N LYS A 290 -22.05 -6.14 -14.02
CA LYS A 290 -21.63 -6.26 -12.62
C LYS A 290 -21.86 -4.97 -11.83
N ILE A 291 -21.52 -3.83 -12.40
CA ILE A 291 -21.80 -2.51 -11.81
C ILE A 291 -23.30 -2.38 -11.57
N SER A 292 -24.12 -2.66 -12.57
CA SER A 292 -25.59 -2.62 -12.45
C SER A 292 -26.12 -3.55 -11.36
N GLN A 293 -25.62 -4.78 -11.31
CA GLN A 293 -25.99 -5.77 -10.29
C GLN A 293 -25.66 -5.27 -8.86
N LEU A 294 -24.49 -4.66 -8.67
CA LEU A 294 -24.08 -4.14 -7.37
C LEU A 294 -24.92 -2.93 -6.97
N ARG A 295 -25.33 -2.09 -7.92
CA ARG A 295 -26.28 -1.00 -7.69
C ARG A 295 -27.64 -1.51 -7.22
N GLU A 296 -28.19 -2.53 -7.89
CA GLU A 296 -29.45 -3.15 -7.48
C GLU A 296 -29.34 -3.76 -6.06
N ILE A 297 -28.22 -4.44 -5.75
CA ILE A 297 -27.99 -4.99 -4.40
C ILE A 297 -27.99 -3.90 -3.34
N THR A 298 -27.46 -2.73 -3.63
CA THR A 298 -27.36 -1.58 -2.70
C THR A 298 -28.53 -0.60 -2.82
N ASP A 299 -29.57 -0.97 -3.55
CA ASP A 299 -30.76 -0.15 -3.78
C ASP A 299 -30.43 1.24 -4.35
N TRP A 300 -29.37 1.36 -5.18
CA TRP A 300 -28.85 2.60 -5.79
C TRP A 300 -28.40 3.66 -4.76
N LYS A 301 -28.22 3.28 -3.50
CA LYS A 301 -27.93 4.22 -2.42
C LYS A 301 -26.49 4.70 -2.41
N VAL A 302 -25.55 3.84 -2.77
CA VAL A 302 -24.12 4.10 -2.60
C VAL A 302 -23.35 4.06 -3.92
N PRO A 303 -22.26 4.82 -4.07
CA PRO A 303 -21.48 4.82 -5.31
C PRO A 303 -20.76 3.49 -5.56
N ILE A 304 -20.61 3.16 -6.83
CA ILE A 304 -19.83 2.02 -7.28
C ILE A 304 -18.47 2.50 -7.81
N ILE A 305 -17.43 2.02 -7.17
CA ILE A 305 -16.03 2.31 -7.47
C ILE A 305 -15.45 1.19 -8.31
N VAL A 306 -14.66 1.50 -9.33
CA VAL A 306 -13.84 0.53 -10.06
C VAL A 306 -12.37 0.86 -9.85
N LYS A 307 -11.62 -0.09 -9.27
CA LYS A 307 -10.18 0.06 -9.00
C LYS A 307 -9.36 -0.92 -9.82
N PHE A 308 -8.34 -0.42 -10.50
CA PHE A 308 -7.39 -1.25 -11.24
C PHE A 308 -5.94 -0.78 -11.10
N ALA A 309 -5.02 -1.69 -11.39
CA ALA A 309 -3.60 -1.37 -11.49
C ALA A 309 -3.33 -0.53 -12.74
N SER A 310 -2.45 0.44 -12.63
CA SER A 310 -2.10 1.31 -13.76
C SER A 310 -1.28 0.57 -14.80
N GLY A 311 -1.92 0.25 -15.92
CA GLY A 311 -1.33 -0.38 -17.10
C GLY A 311 -1.80 0.34 -18.36
N LYS A 312 -2.79 -0.18 -19.06
CA LYS A 312 -3.47 0.50 -20.19
C LYS A 312 -4.57 1.44 -19.67
N VAL A 313 -4.17 2.44 -18.91
CA VAL A 313 -5.06 3.30 -18.12
C VAL A 313 -6.16 3.92 -18.98
N ALA A 314 -5.81 4.54 -20.11
CA ALA A 314 -6.80 5.20 -20.96
C ALA A 314 -7.92 4.26 -21.43
N SER A 315 -7.60 3.01 -21.76
CA SER A 315 -8.59 2.03 -22.18
C SER A 315 -9.47 1.56 -21.04
N ASP A 316 -8.84 1.23 -19.90
CA ASP A 316 -9.54 0.69 -18.73
C ASP A 316 -10.46 1.74 -18.10
N VAL A 317 -10.03 3.00 -18.03
CA VAL A 317 -10.83 4.15 -17.58
C VAL A 317 -12.06 4.34 -18.46
N LYS A 318 -11.89 4.35 -19.79
CA LYS A 318 -13.02 4.51 -20.71
C LYS A 318 -14.04 3.37 -20.60
N ILE A 319 -13.58 2.14 -20.42
CA ILE A 319 -14.44 0.98 -20.21
C ILE A 319 -15.21 1.11 -18.90
N ALA A 320 -14.53 1.41 -17.79
CA ALA A 320 -15.15 1.54 -16.49
C ALA A 320 -16.16 2.70 -16.43
N ALA A 321 -15.80 3.87 -16.97
CA ALA A 321 -16.66 5.05 -17.03
C ALA A 321 -17.93 4.82 -17.86
N LYS A 322 -17.78 4.23 -19.07
CA LYS A 322 -18.91 3.87 -19.93
C LYS A 322 -19.73 2.73 -19.35
N GLY A 323 -19.10 1.83 -18.57
CA GLY A 323 -19.76 0.75 -17.85
C GLY A 323 -20.59 1.23 -16.65
N GLY A 324 -20.54 2.52 -16.30
CA GLY A 324 -21.38 3.11 -15.27
C GLY A 324 -20.70 3.27 -13.91
N ALA A 325 -19.38 3.22 -13.81
CA ALA A 325 -18.68 3.55 -12.56
C ALA A 325 -18.95 5.01 -12.16
N ASP A 326 -19.14 5.26 -10.87
CA ASP A 326 -19.24 6.62 -10.30
C ASP A 326 -17.86 7.16 -9.94
N ILE A 327 -16.99 6.26 -9.47
CA ILE A 327 -15.63 6.59 -9.04
C ILE A 327 -14.67 5.60 -9.72
N ILE A 328 -13.56 6.11 -10.23
CA ILE A 328 -12.47 5.28 -10.78
C ILE A 328 -11.22 5.50 -9.93
N VAL A 329 -10.60 4.40 -9.53
CA VAL A 329 -9.32 4.42 -8.79
C VAL A 329 -8.21 3.88 -9.67
N VAL A 330 -7.22 4.71 -9.99
CA VAL A 330 -6.00 4.30 -10.68
C VAL A 330 -4.87 4.12 -9.66
N ASP A 331 -4.37 2.88 -9.55
CA ASP A 331 -3.36 2.51 -8.57
C ASP A 331 -2.01 2.29 -9.28
N GLY A 332 -1.10 3.27 -9.15
CA GLY A 332 0.20 3.25 -9.81
C GLY A 332 1.15 2.20 -9.24
N MET A 333 2.22 1.90 -9.97
CA MET A 333 3.19 0.87 -9.61
C MET A 333 3.94 1.13 -8.29
N GLN A 334 3.88 2.36 -7.74
CA GLN A 334 4.35 2.68 -6.38
C GLN A 334 3.42 2.14 -5.28
N GLY A 335 2.24 1.65 -5.63
CA GLY A 335 1.28 1.08 -4.70
C GLY A 335 1.87 -0.09 -3.90
N GLY A 336 1.38 -0.29 -2.68
CA GLY A 336 1.85 -1.34 -1.78
C GLY A 336 0.97 -2.59 -1.79
N THR A 337 1.54 -3.69 -1.29
CA THR A 337 0.81 -4.95 -1.03
C THR A 337 1.34 -5.65 0.22
N GLY A 338 0.52 -6.50 0.84
CA GLY A 338 0.97 -7.36 1.94
C GLY A 338 1.89 -8.48 1.47
N ALA A 339 1.66 -9.04 0.29
CA ALA A 339 2.48 -10.10 -0.29
C ALA A 339 2.41 -10.05 -1.82
N GLY A 340 3.53 -10.16 -2.49
CA GLY A 340 3.60 -10.24 -3.95
C GLY A 340 4.98 -10.65 -4.44
N PRO A 341 5.06 -11.24 -5.65
CA PRO A 341 6.34 -11.52 -6.29
C PRO A 341 7.11 -10.23 -6.60
N ASP A 342 8.39 -10.21 -6.19
CA ASP A 342 9.28 -9.09 -6.43
C ASP A 342 9.34 -8.68 -7.92
N VAL A 343 9.43 -9.66 -8.80
CA VAL A 343 9.50 -9.46 -10.25
C VAL A 343 8.29 -8.67 -10.81
N ILE A 344 7.09 -8.92 -10.30
CA ILE A 344 5.90 -8.19 -10.75
C ILE A 344 5.93 -6.75 -10.23
N MET A 345 6.27 -6.55 -8.95
CA MET A 345 6.37 -5.23 -8.35
C MET A 345 7.39 -4.32 -9.03
N GLU A 346 8.49 -4.91 -9.52
CA GLU A 346 9.56 -4.15 -10.15
C GLU A 346 9.36 -3.91 -11.65
N HIS A 347 8.56 -4.73 -12.35
CA HIS A 347 8.54 -4.76 -13.80
C HIS A 347 7.14 -4.66 -14.42
N SER A 348 6.09 -4.35 -13.65
CA SER A 348 4.74 -4.22 -14.16
C SER A 348 4.05 -2.94 -13.71
N GLY A 349 3.32 -2.29 -14.61
CA GLY A 349 2.61 -1.06 -14.34
C GLY A 349 3.35 0.21 -14.79
N ILE A 350 2.67 1.35 -14.62
CA ILE A 350 3.23 2.69 -14.86
C ILE A 350 3.19 3.53 -13.58
N PRO A 351 4.03 4.57 -13.47
CA PRO A 351 4.04 5.47 -12.32
C PRO A 351 2.69 6.17 -12.10
N SER A 352 2.35 6.42 -10.82
CA SER A 352 1.09 7.06 -10.43
C SER A 352 0.87 8.40 -11.12
N LEU A 353 1.91 9.24 -11.22
CA LEU A 353 1.82 10.55 -11.88
C LEU A 353 1.40 10.44 -13.35
N ALA A 354 1.91 9.46 -14.10
CA ALA A 354 1.52 9.21 -15.48
C ALA A 354 0.10 8.66 -15.58
N ALA A 355 -0.26 7.74 -14.67
CA ALA A 355 -1.58 7.13 -14.63
C ALA A 355 -2.70 8.15 -14.38
N ILE A 356 -2.48 9.15 -13.51
CA ILE A 356 -3.46 10.21 -13.27
C ILE A 356 -3.72 11.02 -14.54
N VAL A 357 -2.66 11.46 -15.22
CA VAL A 357 -2.77 12.26 -16.44
C VAL A 357 -3.48 11.49 -17.56
N GLU A 358 -3.10 10.22 -17.77
CA GLU A 358 -3.78 9.36 -18.76
C GLU A 358 -5.27 9.15 -18.43
N ALA A 359 -5.60 8.98 -17.14
CA ALA A 359 -6.98 8.80 -16.70
C ALA A 359 -7.83 10.05 -16.89
N ASP A 360 -7.32 11.21 -16.48
CA ASP A 360 -7.98 12.50 -16.65
C ASP A 360 -8.24 12.81 -18.13
N GLN A 361 -7.23 12.63 -18.99
CA GLN A 361 -7.37 12.79 -20.43
C GLN A 361 -8.39 11.83 -21.03
N ALA A 362 -8.35 10.55 -20.61
CA ALA A 362 -9.29 9.54 -21.10
C ALA A 362 -10.75 9.88 -20.76
N LEU A 363 -11.02 10.41 -19.56
CA LEU A 363 -12.36 10.87 -19.16
C LEU A 363 -12.79 12.10 -19.94
N LYS A 364 -11.88 13.06 -20.20
CA LYS A 364 -12.14 14.24 -21.05
C LYS A 364 -12.48 13.86 -22.48
N GLU A 365 -11.76 12.92 -23.07
CA GLU A 365 -11.99 12.45 -24.46
C GLU A 365 -13.38 11.83 -24.66
N ILE A 366 -13.98 11.27 -23.62
CA ILE A 366 -15.33 10.69 -23.67
C ILE A 366 -16.40 11.58 -23.04
N ASN A 367 -16.05 12.83 -22.67
CA ASN A 367 -16.91 13.82 -22.02
C ASN A 367 -17.58 13.33 -20.73
N LEU A 368 -16.85 12.55 -19.92
CA LEU A 368 -17.30 12.05 -18.62
C LEU A 368 -16.44 12.52 -17.44
N ARG A 369 -15.53 13.51 -17.68
CA ARG A 369 -14.62 13.95 -16.59
C ARG A 369 -15.36 14.62 -15.42
N GLU A 370 -16.43 15.33 -15.71
CA GLU A 370 -17.22 16.02 -14.67
C GLU A 370 -18.23 15.08 -13.97
N ASP A 371 -18.56 13.95 -14.61
CA ASP A 371 -19.52 12.99 -14.09
C ASP A 371 -18.86 11.86 -13.25
N VAL A 372 -17.58 11.60 -13.48
CA VAL A 372 -16.84 10.47 -12.86
C VAL A 372 -15.71 10.98 -12.00
N SER A 373 -15.78 10.68 -10.72
CA SER A 373 -14.70 11.03 -9.78
C SER A 373 -13.46 10.18 -10.02
N LEU A 374 -12.29 10.82 -10.08
CA LEU A 374 -10.99 10.16 -10.28
C LEU A 374 -10.19 10.15 -8.99
N VAL A 375 -9.86 8.97 -8.49
CA VAL A 375 -9.04 8.79 -7.28
C VAL A 375 -7.68 8.19 -7.65
N ALA A 376 -6.62 8.82 -7.18
CA ALA A 376 -5.26 8.34 -7.39
C ALA A 376 -4.77 7.51 -6.20
N ALA A 377 -4.03 6.43 -6.48
CA ALA A 377 -3.39 5.60 -5.47
C ALA A 377 -1.96 5.25 -5.88
N GLY A 378 -1.13 4.93 -4.89
CA GLY A 378 0.25 4.52 -5.08
C GLY A 378 1.27 5.65 -4.88
N GLY A 379 2.11 5.54 -3.85
CA GLY A 379 3.22 6.46 -3.60
C GLY A 379 2.85 7.81 -2.99
N ILE A 380 1.64 8.01 -2.50
CA ILE A 380 1.23 9.24 -1.80
C ILE A 380 1.77 9.22 -0.37
N ARG A 381 2.62 10.19 -0.02
CA ARG A 381 3.37 10.24 1.25
C ARG A 381 3.09 11.51 2.06
N SER A 382 2.69 12.58 1.40
CA SER A 382 2.60 13.92 1.99
C SER A 382 1.48 14.76 1.37
N GLY A 383 1.17 15.89 2.01
CA GLY A 383 0.27 16.90 1.44
C GLY A 383 0.79 17.51 0.14
N ALA A 384 2.11 17.52 -0.08
CA ALA A 384 2.69 17.97 -1.34
C ALA A 384 2.36 16.98 -2.49
N ASP A 385 2.44 15.68 -2.22
CA ASP A 385 2.06 14.64 -3.20
C ASP A 385 0.56 14.74 -3.51
N LEU A 386 -0.28 14.93 -2.48
CA LEU A 386 -1.71 15.19 -2.65
C LEU A 386 -1.95 16.39 -3.59
N ALA A 387 -1.36 17.55 -3.28
CA ALA A 387 -1.57 18.76 -4.08
C ALA A 387 -1.15 18.57 -5.55
N LYS A 388 -0.05 17.85 -5.78
CA LYS A 388 0.42 17.51 -7.13
C LYS A 388 -0.54 16.53 -7.82
N ALA A 389 -1.06 15.51 -7.12
CA ALA A 389 -2.03 14.57 -7.66
C ALA A 389 -3.34 15.28 -8.09
N LEU A 390 -3.85 16.20 -7.25
CA LEU A 390 -5.02 17.03 -7.59
C LEU A 390 -4.71 17.93 -8.81
N ALA A 391 -3.54 18.56 -8.86
CA ALA A 391 -3.12 19.39 -10.00
C ALA A 391 -2.98 18.60 -11.31
N LEU A 392 -2.69 17.31 -11.24
CA LEU A 392 -2.62 16.40 -12.38
C LEU A 392 -3.99 15.88 -12.83
N GLY A 393 -5.05 16.14 -12.07
CA GLY A 393 -6.42 15.80 -12.44
C GLY A 393 -7.13 14.79 -11.55
N ALA A 394 -6.59 14.39 -10.39
CA ALA A 394 -7.33 13.58 -9.43
C ALA A 394 -8.30 14.45 -8.60
N ASP A 395 -9.40 13.90 -8.15
CA ASP A 395 -10.34 14.54 -7.21
C ASP A 395 -10.01 14.19 -5.75
N ALA A 396 -9.43 13.01 -5.52
CA ALA A 396 -8.96 12.55 -4.21
C ALA A 396 -7.82 11.54 -4.36
N VAL A 397 -7.22 11.15 -3.24
CA VAL A 397 -6.15 10.16 -3.20
C VAL A 397 -6.41 9.07 -2.16
N TYR A 398 -5.92 7.86 -2.43
CA TYR A 398 -5.76 6.81 -1.42
C TYR A 398 -4.36 6.85 -0.80
N ILE A 399 -4.29 6.83 0.53
CA ILE A 399 -3.09 6.53 1.29
C ILE A 399 -3.22 5.14 1.95
N ALA A 400 -2.14 4.37 1.95
CA ALA A 400 -2.09 3.07 2.63
C ALA A 400 -0.83 2.96 3.49
N THR A 401 0.34 2.85 2.90
CA THR A 401 1.61 2.75 3.62
C THR A 401 1.85 3.95 4.53
N ALA A 402 1.52 5.17 4.09
CA ALA A 402 1.64 6.37 4.93
C ALA A 402 0.76 6.28 6.19
N ALA A 403 -0.48 5.83 6.05
CA ALA A 403 -1.37 5.61 7.18
C ALA A 403 -0.87 4.49 8.12
N LEU A 404 -0.28 3.42 7.58
CA LEU A 404 0.35 2.37 8.40
C LEU A 404 1.57 2.90 9.17
N ILE A 405 2.40 3.72 8.54
CA ILE A 405 3.56 4.32 9.21
C ILE A 405 3.11 5.20 10.36
N SER A 406 2.03 5.97 10.21
CA SER A 406 1.51 6.84 11.27
C SER A 406 1.04 6.07 12.51
N ILE A 407 0.60 4.81 12.37
CA ILE A 407 0.23 3.92 13.48
C ILE A 407 1.36 2.98 13.91
N GLY A 408 2.60 3.20 13.46
CA GLY A 408 3.80 2.51 13.94
C GLY A 408 4.40 1.45 13.00
N CYS A 409 3.95 1.32 11.75
CA CYS A 409 4.59 0.43 10.78
C CYS A 409 6.01 0.91 10.45
N ARG A 410 6.98 -0.01 10.52
CA ARG A 410 8.40 0.26 10.24
C ARG A 410 8.85 -0.13 8.82
N VAL A 411 7.92 -0.45 7.94
CA VAL A 411 8.17 -0.81 6.53
C VAL A 411 9.20 -1.94 6.39
N CYS A 412 9.14 -2.94 7.27
CA CYS A 412 10.05 -4.09 7.25
C CYS A 412 9.87 -5.02 6.04
N GLN A 413 8.82 -4.84 5.25
CA GLN A 413 8.49 -5.61 4.04
C GLN A 413 8.24 -7.10 4.28
N MET A 414 7.82 -7.48 5.48
CA MET A 414 7.55 -8.87 5.88
C MET A 414 6.07 -9.13 6.23
N CYS A 415 5.14 -8.31 5.73
CA CYS A 415 3.71 -8.51 5.99
C CYS A 415 3.14 -9.83 5.42
N TYR A 416 3.93 -10.55 4.63
CA TYR A 416 3.58 -11.88 4.11
C TYR A 416 3.81 -13.01 5.14
N LYS A 417 4.58 -12.77 6.22
CA LYS A 417 4.85 -13.70 7.32
C LYS A 417 3.88 -13.53 8.47
#